data_940d86acf14c9276fae37b43d67030f7
#
_entry.id   940d86acf14c9276fae37b43d67030f7
#
_cell.length_a   1.000
_cell.length_b   1.000
_cell.length_c   1.000
_cell.angle_alpha   90.00
_cell.angle_beta   90.00
_cell.angle_gamma   90.00
#
_symmetry.space_group_name_H-M   'P 1'
#
loop_
_entity.id
_entity.type
_entity.pdbx_description
1 polymer ?
#
loop_
_entity_poly.entity_id
_entity_poly.type
_entity_poly.pdbx_seq_one_letter_code
_entity_poly.pdbx_strand_id
1 'polypeptide(L)'
;CLVSASKGTKSFEVTIPGKACHSGYPDQGISAVDRFADFMDAMRIVRLPEDPVLGPTTWNVGRLVSDNPQNILSPEIRFRIYFRTTFVTDALIEEILLGICPHDAVVRAFGGDSPQRYFHEVEGIESKTASFGSDAPRLDAFPMRAICGPGSILTAHTDKEYVLVSQIEEA
;
A
#
# COMPACT_ATOMS: atom_id res chain seq x y z
N CYS A 1 0.55 24.98 2.03
CA CYS A 1 -0.02 24.69 0.71
C CYS A 1 -1.25 23.80 0.81
N LEU A 2 -2.12 23.85 -0.20
CA LEU A 2 -3.29 22.98 -0.33
C LEU A 2 -2.95 21.67 -1.05
N VAL A 3 -3.71 20.62 -0.78
CA VAL A 3 -3.60 19.35 -1.52
C VAL A 3 -4.67 19.34 -2.62
N SER A 4 -4.26 19.20 -3.87
CA SER A 4 -5.17 19.11 -5.02
C SER A 4 -5.77 17.71 -5.22
N ALA A 5 -4.98 16.68 -4.94
CA ALA A 5 -5.39 15.29 -4.99
C ALA A 5 -4.50 14.42 -4.10
N SER A 6 -5.04 13.30 -3.62
CA SER A 6 -4.28 12.31 -2.85
C SER A 6 -4.44 10.89 -3.37
N LYS A 7 -3.42 10.08 -3.14
CA LYS A 7 -3.49 8.64 -3.41
C LYS A 7 -4.50 7.97 -2.52
N GLY A 8 -5.13 6.94 -3.06
CA GLY A 8 -5.93 6.00 -2.32
C GLY A 8 -5.08 4.97 -1.59
N THR A 9 -5.76 4.09 -0.90
CA THR A 9 -5.16 2.97 -0.16
C THR A 9 -5.94 1.70 -0.44
N LYS A 10 -5.25 0.59 -0.66
CA LYS A 10 -5.86 -0.75 -0.64
C LYS A 10 -4.95 -1.72 0.08
N SER A 11 -5.53 -2.50 0.96
CA SER A 11 -4.83 -3.51 1.74
C SER A 11 -5.41 -4.88 1.45
N PHE A 12 -4.54 -5.87 1.27
CA PHE A 12 -4.93 -7.26 1.09
C PHE A 12 -4.14 -8.14 2.05
N GLU A 13 -4.81 -9.09 2.66
CA GLU A 13 -4.19 -10.20 3.36
C GLU A 13 -4.04 -11.36 2.38
N VAL A 14 -2.83 -11.86 2.25
CA VAL A 14 -2.48 -12.93 1.34
C VAL A 14 -1.94 -14.10 2.14
N THR A 15 -2.46 -15.29 1.86
CA THR A 15 -1.96 -16.55 2.39
C THR A 15 -1.50 -17.42 1.23
N ILE A 16 -0.21 -17.75 1.20
CA ILE A 16 0.37 -18.66 0.22
C ILE A 16 0.59 -20.02 0.90
N PRO A 17 -0.08 -21.10 0.43
CA PRO A 17 0.11 -22.43 0.97
C PRO A 17 1.41 -23.06 0.50
N GLY A 18 1.91 -23.97 1.29
CA GLY A 18 3.02 -24.86 0.97
C GLY A 18 2.68 -26.30 1.41
N LYS A 19 3.67 -27.16 1.42
CA LYS A 19 3.59 -28.53 1.91
C LYS A 19 4.78 -28.82 2.80
N ALA A 20 4.52 -29.04 4.09
CA ALA A 20 5.58 -29.35 5.05
C ALA A 20 6.30 -30.67 4.71
N CYS A 21 7.60 -30.67 4.86
CA CYS A 21 8.44 -31.87 4.87
C CYS A 21 9.73 -31.55 5.62
N HIS A 22 10.52 -32.60 5.90
CA HIS A 22 11.84 -32.45 6.51
C HIS A 22 12.78 -31.70 5.54
N SER A 23 13.47 -30.66 6.03
CA SER A 23 14.31 -29.76 5.19
C SER A 23 15.46 -30.48 4.46
N GLY A 24 15.89 -31.64 4.93
CA GLY A 24 16.87 -32.50 4.26
C GLY A 24 16.33 -33.26 3.04
N TYR A 25 15.03 -33.23 2.80
CA TYR A 25 14.34 -33.87 1.68
C TYR A 25 13.35 -32.91 1.02
N PRO A 26 13.82 -31.76 0.48
CA PRO A 26 12.96 -30.69 0.00
C PRO A 26 12.02 -31.11 -1.14
N ASP A 27 12.40 -32.10 -1.94
CA ASP A 27 11.60 -32.63 -3.06
C ASP A 27 10.29 -33.31 -2.61
N GLN A 28 10.11 -33.58 -1.32
CA GLN A 28 8.90 -34.17 -0.75
C GLN A 28 7.87 -33.13 -0.32
N GLY A 29 8.22 -31.85 -0.33
CA GLY A 29 7.40 -30.75 0.10
C GLY A 29 7.33 -29.59 -0.88
N ILE A 30 6.74 -28.49 -0.42
CA ILE A 30 6.68 -27.21 -1.13
C ILE A 30 6.88 -26.11 -0.09
N SER A 31 7.95 -25.34 -0.23
CA SER A 31 8.22 -24.21 0.67
C SER A 31 7.32 -23.04 0.35
N ALA A 32 6.46 -22.63 1.28
CA ALA A 32 5.67 -21.40 1.15
C ALA A 32 6.56 -20.16 1.14
N VAL A 33 7.73 -20.22 1.79
CA VAL A 33 8.71 -19.12 1.80
C VAL A 33 9.31 -18.93 0.41
N ASP A 34 9.65 -19.99 -0.32
CA ASP A 34 10.18 -19.89 -1.68
C ASP A 34 9.13 -19.36 -2.64
N ARG A 35 7.88 -19.81 -2.51
CA ARG A 35 6.74 -19.27 -3.28
C ARG A 35 6.49 -17.80 -2.99
N PHE A 36 6.72 -17.34 -1.77
CA PHE A 36 6.65 -15.92 -1.43
C PHE A 36 7.81 -15.14 -2.08
N ALA A 37 9.01 -15.73 -2.15
CA ALA A 37 10.13 -15.10 -2.86
C ALA A 37 9.80 -14.90 -4.35
N ASP A 38 9.23 -15.90 -5.01
CA ASP A 38 8.76 -15.82 -6.40
C ASP A 38 7.68 -14.73 -6.57
N PHE A 39 6.72 -14.66 -5.64
CA PHE A 39 5.73 -13.59 -5.60
C PHE A 39 6.38 -12.20 -5.49
N MET A 40 7.37 -12.04 -4.60
CA MET A 40 8.08 -10.77 -4.44
C MET A 40 8.85 -10.37 -5.69
N ASP A 41 9.43 -11.33 -6.40
CA ASP A 41 10.14 -11.08 -7.67
C ASP A 41 9.15 -10.67 -8.76
N ALA A 42 7.99 -11.33 -8.86
CA ALA A 42 6.92 -10.93 -9.77
C ALA A 42 6.41 -9.52 -9.46
N MET A 43 6.22 -9.18 -8.18
CA MET A 43 5.82 -7.83 -7.76
C MET A 43 6.83 -6.74 -8.10
N ARG A 44 8.14 -7.05 -8.12
CA ARG A 44 9.19 -6.09 -8.50
C ARG A 44 9.24 -5.80 -9.99
N ILE A 45 8.86 -6.76 -10.82
CA ILE A 45 8.91 -6.63 -12.29
C ILE A 45 7.59 -6.18 -12.92
N VAL A 46 6.46 -6.32 -12.20
CA VAL A 46 5.16 -5.90 -12.74
C VAL A 46 5.16 -4.40 -13.06
N ARG A 47 4.64 -4.05 -14.22
CA ARG A 47 4.49 -2.67 -14.67
C ARG A 47 3.09 -2.17 -14.37
N LEU A 48 2.97 -1.40 -13.31
CA LEU A 48 1.72 -0.70 -12.99
C LEU A 48 1.62 0.57 -13.83
N PRO A 49 0.43 0.89 -14.39
CA PRO A 49 0.25 2.13 -15.15
C PRO A 49 0.48 3.34 -14.25
N GLU A 50 1.15 4.35 -14.80
CA GLU A 50 1.39 5.62 -14.11
C GLU A 50 0.22 6.57 -14.31
N ASP A 51 -0.16 7.25 -13.24
CA ASP A 51 -1.23 8.25 -13.26
C ASP A 51 -0.64 9.63 -13.58
N PRO A 52 -1.23 10.39 -14.52
CA PRO A 52 -0.70 11.70 -14.90
C PRO A 52 -0.78 12.76 -13.79
N VAL A 53 -1.61 12.55 -12.77
CA VAL A 53 -1.80 13.48 -11.65
C VAL A 53 -1.07 13.01 -10.39
N LEU A 54 -1.23 11.72 -10.03
CA LEU A 54 -0.74 11.16 -8.78
C LEU A 54 0.60 10.39 -8.93
N GLY A 55 1.10 10.25 -10.17
CA GLY A 55 2.32 9.51 -10.46
C GLY A 55 2.18 8.00 -10.24
N PRO A 56 3.27 7.30 -9.93
CA PRO A 56 3.27 5.84 -9.83
C PRO A 56 2.53 5.34 -8.58
N THR A 57 1.85 4.19 -8.71
CA THR A 57 1.38 3.40 -7.57
C THR A 57 2.56 2.80 -6.83
N THR A 58 2.53 2.88 -5.50
CA THR A 58 3.54 2.27 -4.64
C THR A 58 2.93 1.20 -3.76
N TRP A 59 3.75 0.27 -3.28
CA TRP A 59 3.31 -0.82 -2.43
C TRP A 59 4.35 -1.19 -1.37
N ASN A 60 3.87 -1.85 -0.32
CA ASN A 60 4.71 -2.38 0.75
C ASN A 60 4.12 -3.69 1.28
N VAL A 61 4.99 -4.62 1.65
CA VAL A 61 4.62 -5.85 2.34
C VAL A 61 4.94 -5.71 3.82
N GLY A 62 3.97 -6.02 4.66
CA GLY A 62 4.10 -6.04 6.10
C GLY A 62 3.39 -7.23 6.73
N ARG A 63 3.53 -7.38 8.05
CA ARG A 63 2.92 -8.47 8.83
C ARG A 63 3.21 -9.85 8.24
N LEU A 64 4.44 -10.06 7.80
CA LEU A 64 4.91 -11.32 7.23
C LEU A 64 5.12 -12.35 8.36
N VAL A 65 4.45 -13.49 8.24
CA VAL A 65 4.50 -14.56 9.23
C VAL A 65 4.65 -15.91 8.52
N SER A 66 5.66 -16.66 8.90
CA SER A 66 5.82 -18.07 8.61
C SER A 66 6.33 -18.73 9.90
N ASP A 67 5.42 -19.41 10.59
CA ASP A 67 5.68 -20.00 11.92
C ASP A 67 5.90 -21.52 11.78
N ASN A 68 7.13 -21.90 11.46
CA ASN A 68 7.55 -23.29 11.36
C ASN A 68 8.95 -23.49 11.93
N PRO A 69 9.26 -24.67 12.48
CA PRO A 69 10.62 -25.02 12.88
C PRO A 69 11.58 -24.95 11.70
N GLN A 70 12.83 -24.53 11.95
CA GLN A 70 13.85 -24.32 10.90
C GLN A 70 14.20 -25.57 10.08
N ASN A 71 13.93 -26.77 10.60
CA ASN A 71 14.18 -28.05 9.93
C ASN A 71 12.96 -28.59 9.16
N ILE A 72 11.90 -27.81 9.04
CA ILE A 72 10.66 -28.16 8.31
C ILE A 72 10.38 -27.07 7.27
N LEU A 73 10.09 -27.47 6.02
CA LEU A 73 9.62 -26.54 5.00
C LEU A 73 8.33 -25.86 5.45
N SER A 74 8.24 -24.55 5.20
CA SER A 74 7.07 -23.78 5.58
C SER A 74 5.80 -24.28 4.88
N PRO A 75 4.78 -24.71 5.64
CA PRO A 75 3.49 -25.13 5.07
C PRO A 75 2.59 -23.97 4.69
N GLU A 76 2.86 -22.79 5.20
CA GLU A 76 2.05 -21.59 4.93
C GLU A 76 2.89 -20.34 5.21
N ILE A 77 2.69 -19.32 4.40
CA ILE A 77 3.14 -17.96 4.70
C ILE A 77 1.96 -17.00 4.57
N ARG A 78 1.85 -16.10 5.54
CA ARG A 78 0.80 -15.08 5.58
C ARG A 78 1.42 -13.71 5.67
N PHE A 79 0.90 -12.76 4.89
CA PHE A 79 1.36 -11.38 4.90
C PHE A 79 0.24 -10.42 4.51
N ARG A 80 0.48 -9.12 4.74
CA ARG A 80 -0.35 -8.06 4.19
C ARG A 80 0.45 -7.27 3.17
N ILE A 81 -0.17 -7.02 2.01
CA ILE A 81 0.32 -6.09 1.01
C ILE A 81 -0.57 -4.86 1.01
N TYR A 82 0.08 -3.70 1.00
CA TYR A 82 -0.56 -2.39 1.08
C TYR A 82 -0.17 -1.56 -0.12
N PHE A 83 -1.16 -1.04 -0.84
CA PHE A 83 -0.97 -0.21 -2.01
C PHE A 83 -1.36 1.24 -1.73
N ARG A 84 -0.59 2.17 -2.25
CA ARG A 84 -0.97 3.57 -2.46
C ARG A 84 -1.46 3.70 -3.90
N THR A 85 -2.77 3.59 -4.08
CA THR A 85 -3.41 3.56 -5.40
C THR A 85 -3.56 4.95 -6.01
N THR A 86 -3.72 5.00 -7.32
CA THR A 86 -3.97 6.20 -8.10
C THR A 86 -5.31 6.09 -8.81
N PHE A 87 -5.80 7.16 -9.44
CA PHE A 87 -7.05 7.12 -10.20
C PHE A 87 -7.05 6.04 -11.28
N VAL A 88 -5.89 5.76 -11.87
CA VAL A 88 -5.73 4.73 -12.92
C VAL A 88 -5.70 3.32 -12.33
N THR A 89 -5.04 3.11 -11.20
CA THR A 89 -4.80 1.76 -10.66
C THR A 89 -5.79 1.30 -9.63
N ASP A 90 -6.59 2.19 -9.05
CA ASP A 90 -7.47 1.85 -7.93
C ASP A 90 -8.44 0.70 -8.24
N ALA A 91 -9.06 0.71 -9.39
CA ALA A 91 -9.97 -0.36 -9.82
C ALA A 91 -9.24 -1.64 -10.29
N LEU A 92 -7.95 -1.53 -10.67
CA LEU A 92 -7.22 -2.62 -11.33
C LEU A 92 -6.36 -3.43 -10.35
N ILE A 93 -6.00 -2.86 -9.20
CA ILE A 93 -4.94 -3.42 -8.36
C ILE A 93 -5.26 -4.81 -7.79
N GLU A 94 -6.53 -5.10 -7.53
CA GLU A 94 -6.95 -6.42 -7.05
C GLU A 94 -6.76 -7.49 -8.13
N GLU A 95 -7.18 -7.21 -9.35
CA GLU A 95 -7.01 -8.13 -10.49
C GLU A 95 -5.53 -8.38 -10.80
N ILE A 96 -4.72 -7.31 -10.78
CA ILE A 96 -3.26 -7.41 -10.96
C ILE A 96 -2.64 -8.29 -9.87
N LEU A 97 -3.01 -8.07 -8.60
CA LEU A 97 -2.52 -8.85 -7.49
C LEU A 97 -2.88 -10.34 -7.61
N LEU A 98 -4.14 -10.63 -7.97
CA LEU A 98 -4.60 -12.00 -8.21
C LEU A 98 -3.84 -12.68 -9.36
N GLY A 99 -3.50 -11.94 -10.42
CA GLY A 99 -2.70 -12.45 -11.53
C GLY A 99 -1.25 -12.75 -11.19
N ILE A 100 -0.71 -12.15 -10.12
CA ILE A 100 0.67 -12.35 -9.64
C ILE A 100 0.74 -13.45 -8.59
N CYS A 101 -0.29 -13.58 -7.76
CA CYS A 101 -0.34 -14.58 -6.71
C CYS A 101 -0.36 -16.01 -7.29
N PRO A 102 0.23 -17.00 -6.60
CA PRO A 102 0.01 -18.40 -6.93
C PRO A 102 -1.50 -18.73 -6.97
N HIS A 103 -1.90 -19.59 -7.91
CA HIS A 103 -3.32 -19.90 -8.18
C HIS A 103 -4.11 -20.47 -6.99
N ASP A 104 -3.40 -21.08 -6.03
CA ASP A 104 -3.94 -21.64 -4.80
C ASP A 104 -3.77 -20.70 -3.59
N ALA A 105 -3.23 -19.50 -3.79
CA ALA A 105 -3.16 -18.50 -2.74
C ALA A 105 -4.55 -17.95 -2.40
N VAL A 106 -4.76 -17.65 -1.13
CA VAL A 106 -5.98 -16.97 -0.67
C VAL A 106 -5.68 -15.49 -0.52
N VAL A 107 -6.40 -14.67 -1.28
CA VAL A 107 -6.31 -13.20 -1.21
C VAL A 107 -7.62 -12.66 -0.63
N ARG A 108 -7.52 -11.83 0.40
CA ARG A 108 -8.69 -11.20 1.04
C ARG A 108 -8.47 -9.70 1.12
N ALA A 109 -9.42 -8.93 0.60
CA ALA A 109 -9.44 -7.49 0.78
C ALA A 109 -9.57 -7.13 2.27
N PHE A 110 -8.76 -6.18 2.74
CA PHE A 110 -8.69 -5.75 4.13
C PHE A 110 -9.11 -4.29 4.33
N GLY A 111 -9.67 -3.67 3.30
CA GLY A 111 -10.13 -2.29 3.29
C GLY A 111 -9.21 -1.34 2.56
N GLY A 112 -9.60 -0.08 2.57
CA GLY A 112 -8.92 1.02 1.89
C GLY A 112 -9.89 2.10 1.48
N ASP A 113 -9.35 3.20 0.98
CA ASP A 113 -10.11 4.34 0.48
C ASP A 113 -9.61 4.70 -0.93
N SER A 114 -10.52 5.04 -1.83
CA SER A 114 -10.16 5.45 -3.20
C SER A 114 -9.42 6.79 -3.24
N PRO A 115 -8.61 7.04 -4.28
CA PRO A 115 -7.96 8.33 -4.50
C PRO A 115 -8.97 9.46 -4.51
N GLN A 116 -8.59 10.61 -3.98
CA GLN A 116 -9.47 11.77 -3.82
C GLN A 116 -8.95 13.00 -4.55
N ARG A 117 -9.89 13.83 -5.03
CA ARG A 117 -9.63 15.22 -5.44
C ARG A 117 -10.19 16.13 -4.36
N TYR A 118 -9.52 17.29 -4.17
CA TYR A 118 -9.87 18.25 -3.15
C TYR A 118 -10.06 19.64 -3.74
N PHE A 119 -10.79 20.47 -3.03
CA PHE A 119 -10.83 21.90 -3.32
C PHE A 119 -9.44 22.49 -3.03
N HIS A 120 -8.88 23.19 -4.00
CA HIS A 120 -7.50 23.73 -3.93
C HIS A 120 -7.32 25.04 -4.69
N GLU A 121 -8.40 25.57 -5.29
CA GLU A 121 -8.36 26.80 -6.07
C GLU A 121 -8.53 28.01 -5.14
N VAL A 122 -7.44 28.41 -4.50
CA VAL A 122 -7.37 29.60 -3.63
C VAL A 122 -6.28 30.51 -4.15
N GLU A 123 -6.62 31.75 -4.44
CA GLU A 123 -5.68 32.75 -4.97
C GLU A 123 -4.49 32.95 -3.99
N GLY A 124 -3.28 32.93 -4.53
CA GLY A 124 -2.03 33.11 -3.77
C GLY A 124 -1.59 31.89 -2.97
N ILE A 125 -2.32 30.76 -2.99
CA ILE A 125 -1.93 29.53 -2.29
C ILE A 125 -1.55 28.44 -3.30
N GLU A 126 -0.31 27.97 -3.24
CA GLU A 126 0.14 26.85 -4.05
C GLU A 126 -0.56 25.53 -3.67
N SER A 127 -0.82 24.71 -4.67
CA SER A 127 -1.35 23.36 -4.46
C SER A 127 -0.38 22.27 -4.94
N LYS A 128 -0.44 21.12 -4.29
CA LYS A 128 0.34 19.93 -4.66
C LYS A 128 -0.46 18.64 -4.45
N THR A 129 -0.01 17.56 -5.06
CA THR A 129 -0.56 16.23 -4.79
C THR A 129 0.04 15.62 -3.54
N ALA A 130 -0.68 14.70 -2.91
CA ALA A 130 -0.23 13.96 -1.74
C ALA A 130 -0.18 12.44 -2.00
N SER A 131 0.89 11.80 -1.56
CA SER A 131 1.04 10.34 -1.64
C SER A 131 0.51 9.59 -0.42
N PHE A 132 -0.22 10.27 0.46
CA PHE A 132 -0.84 9.70 1.66
C PHE A 132 -2.38 9.77 1.57
N GLY A 133 -3.05 8.95 2.38
CA GLY A 133 -4.50 9.01 2.57
C GLY A 133 -4.88 9.95 3.71
N SER A 134 -6.14 10.34 3.76
CA SER A 134 -6.73 11.18 4.80
C SER A 134 -8.12 10.65 5.17
N ASP A 135 -8.75 11.23 6.18
CA ASP A 135 -10.14 10.92 6.56
C ASP A 135 -11.18 11.57 5.63
N ALA A 136 -10.74 12.41 4.68
CA ALA A 136 -11.64 13.10 3.76
C ALA A 136 -12.60 12.18 2.97
N PRO A 137 -12.24 10.95 2.55
CA PRO A 137 -13.19 10.02 1.94
C PRO A 137 -14.40 9.66 2.82
N ARG A 138 -14.28 9.83 4.13
CA ARG A 138 -15.33 9.51 5.12
C ARG A 138 -16.19 10.70 5.51
N LEU A 139 -15.91 11.86 4.93
CA LEU A 139 -16.62 13.12 5.21
C LEU A 139 -17.68 13.42 4.13
N ASP A 140 -18.55 12.45 3.84
CA ASP A 140 -19.54 12.55 2.76
C ASP A 140 -20.58 13.66 2.96
N ALA A 141 -20.79 14.09 4.21
CA ALA A 141 -21.69 15.20 4.52
C ALA A 141 -21.16 16.57 4.03
N PHE A 142 -19.88 16.66 3.66
CA PHE A 142 -19.25 17.88 3.21
C PHE A 142 -19.02 17.85 1.70
N PRO A 143 -19.70 18.71 0.92
CA PRO A 143 -19.58 18.73 -0.55
C PRO A 143 -18.21 19.25 -1.02
N MET A 144 -17.56 20.11 -0.24
CA MET A 144 -16.21 20.57 -0.48
C MET A 144 -15.28 20.15 0.66
N ARG A 145 -14.14 19.55 0.30
CA ARG A 145 -13.12 19.12 1.24
C ARG A 145 -11.76 19.62 0.78
N ALA A 146 -10.99 20.16 1.70
CA ALA A 146 -9.63 20.61 1.48
C ALA A 146 -8.70 19.96 2.49
N ILE A 147 -7.46 19.72 2.09
CA ILE A 147 -6.39 19.34 3.00
C ILE A 147 -5.37 20.47 2.98
N CYS A 148 -5.15 21.05 4.14
CA CYS A 148 -4.13 22.07 4.37
C CYS A 148 -3.48 21.79 5.74
N GLY A 149 -2.22 22.13 5.87
CA GLY A 149 -1.53 22.05 7.15
C GLY A 149 -0.06 22.45 7.05
N PRO A 150 0.52 22.82 8.20
CA PRO A 150 1.94 23.11 8.32
C PRO A 150 2.78 21.83 8.33
N GLY A 151 4.09 21.99 8.11
CA GLY A 151 5.06 20.91 8.23
C GLY A 151 5.23 20.08 6.95
N SER A 152 5.99 19.01 7.09
CA SER A 152 6.32 18.07 6.02
C SER A 152 5.92 16.66 6.39
N ILE A 153 5.20 15.98 5.51
CA ILE A 153 4.87 14.56 5.67
C ILE A 153 6.11 13.66 5.73
N LEU A 154 7.26 14.13 5.22
CA LEU A 154 8.49 13.36 5.20
C LEU A 154 9.10 13.14 6.59
N THR A 155 8.69 13.93 7.58
CA THR A 155 9.11 13.76 8.98
C THR A 155 8.10 12.95 9.80
N ALA A 156 6.88 12.77 9.30
CA ALA A 156 5.83 12.02 9.97
C ALA A 156 6.22 10.54 10.17
N HIS A 157 5.79 9.98 11.31
CA HIS A 157 6.07 8.60 11.73
C HIS A 157 7.56 8.29 11.95
N THR A 158 8.35 9.29 12.26
CA THR A 158 9.77 9.14 12.62
C THR A 158 10.04 9.66 14.04
N ASP A 159 11.14 9.22 14.65
CA ASP A 159 11.59 9.73 15.96
C ASP A 159 11.95 11.22 15.91
N LYS A 160 12.01 11.80 14.73
CA LYS A 160 12.33 13.21 14.46
C LYS A 160 11.13 13.97 13.90
N GLU A 161 9.91 13.52 14.17
CA GLU A 161 8.71 14.22 13.75
C GLU A 161 8.63 15.58 14.44
N TYR A 162 8.47 16.63 13.66
CA TYR A 162 8.35 18.01 14.16
C TYR A 162 7.58 18.88 13.19
N VAL A 163 7.06 19.99 13.71
CA VAL A 163 6.55 21.12 12.94
C VAL A 163 7.19 22.41 13.51
N LEU A 164 7.58 23.33 12.65
CA LEU A 164 8.10 24.63 13.08
C LEU A 164 6.95 25.52 13.55
N VAL A 165 7.18 26.29 14.64
CA VAL A 165 6.18 27.24 15.16
C VAL A 165 5.80 28.27 14.09
N SER A 166 6.78 28.79 13.33
CA SER A 166 6.52 29.72 12.23
C SER A 166 5.59 29.16 11.15
N GLN A 167 5.67 27.84 10.87
CA GLN A 167 4.79 27.18 9.92
C GLN A 167 3.34 27.05 10.43
N ILE A 168 3.17 26.99 11.76
CA ILE A 168 1.83 27.01 12.38
C ILE A 168 1.22 28.41 12.31
N GLU A 169 2.05 29.44 12.50
CA GLU A 169 1.63 30.84 12.44
C GLU A 169 1.28 31.32 11.02
N GLU A 170 1.88 30.69 10.00
CA GLU A 170 1.62 31.00 8.58
C GLU A 170 0.46 30.19 7.98
N ALA A 171 -0.03 29.15 8.62
CA ALA A 171 -1.08 28.25 8.11
C ALA A 171 -2.47 28.73 8.46
#